data_95247ba243e281224d206b64bae8d07e
#
_entry.id   95247ba243e281224d206b64bae8d07e
#
_cell.length_a   1.000
_cell.length_b   1.000
_cell.length_c   1.000
_cell.angle_alpha   90.00
_cell.angle_beta   90.00
_cell.angle_gamma   90.00
#
_symmetry.space_group_name_H-M   'P 1'
#
loop_
_entity.id
_entity.type
_entity.pdbx_description
1 polymer ?
#
loop_
_entity_poly.entity_id
_entity_poly.type
_entity_poly.pdbx_seq_one_letter_code
_entity_poly.pdbx_strand_id
1 'polypeptide(L)'
;MLVNAFTGLRIGLIGPLAPPAGGMANQTRQLAELLRGEGAAVEVVQNNRPYRPAWVASLPVVRSAFRLMPYLKALWRAAGRCDVFHVMANSGWAWHLFAAPAIWVARMRGVPSIVNYRGGEAAAFLARSSAVVRWTMRRAAVLVVPSGFLQQVFENHAIAAQILPNVVDLGCFKPRADRATASAHLIVARHLEALYDNATAVRALALVAQSRPDARLTIAGSGTEEARLRALVDSLALGERVRFTGSLDRSAMAALYAEADVALNPSQSDNMPNSVLEAMACGVPVVSTNVGGLPFLVEHEHTALLVPPRDPRALADATLRVLSDTALQEHMVRAGIQQVQRYTWSQVAPLLESFYRRALAASAPAPTGA
;
A
#
# COMPACT_ATOMS: atom_id res chain seq x y z
N MET A 1 -0.52 -31.49 -10.17
CA MET A 1 0.34 -30.86 -9.14
C MET A 1 0.98 -29.65 -9.76
N LEU A 2 0.54 -28.44 -9.43
CA LEU A 2 1.26 -27.22 -9.79
C LEU A 2 2.58 -27.28 -9.01
N VAL A 3 3.69 -27.37 -9.71
CA VAL A 3 5.02 -27.18 -9.11
C VAL A 3 5.01 -25.77 -8.53
N ASN A 4 5.15 -25.65 -7.18
CA ASN A 4 5.19 -24.35 -6.53
C ASN A 4 6.32 -23.53 -7.15
N ALA A 5 5.95 -22.46 -7.83
CA ALA A 5 6.80 -21.65 -8.70
C ALA A 5 8.05 -21.07 -8.02
N PHE A 6 8.02 -20.97 -6.68
CA PHE A 6 9.09 -20.39 -5.86
C PHE A 6 9.85 -21.44 -5.04
N THR A 7 9.54 -22.75 -5.21
CA THR A 7 10.16 -23.82 -4.44
C THR A 7 11.68 -23.83 -4.60
N GLY A 8 12.40 -23.85 -3.48
CA GLY A 8 13.86 -23.86 -3.43
C GLY A 8 14.54 -22.52 -3.65
N LEU A 9 13.78 -21.46 -4.03
CA LEU A 9 14.34 -20.13 -4.21
C LEU A 9 14.60 -19.45 -2.85
N ARG A 10 15.82 -18.93 -2.66
CA ARG A 10 16.21 -18.19 -1.45
C ARG A 10 16.10 -16.68 -1.73
N ILE A 11 15.10 -16.05 -1.14
CA ILE A 11 14.76 -14.65 -1.39
C ILE A 11 15.16 -13.78 -0.20
N GLY A 12 16.03 -12.80 -0.43
CA GLY A 12 16.24 -11.71 0.51
C GLY A 12 15.17 -10.64 0.33
N LEU A 13 14.18 -10.57 1.21
CA LEU A 13 13.15 -9.54 1.19
C LEU A 13 13.55 -8.36 2.07
N ILE A 14 13.86 -7.24 1.44
CA ILE A 14 14.35 -6.03 2.10
C ILE A 14 13.18 -5.04 2.24
N GLY A 15 12.78 -4.71 3.47
CA GLY A 15 11.67 -3.78 3.68
C GLY A 15 11.41 -3.45 5.15
N PRO A 16 10.47 -2.54 5.42
CA PRO A 16 10.05 -2.25 6.78
C PRO A 16 9.16 -3.37 7.33
N LEU A 17 9.21 -3.56 8.65
CA LEU A 17 8.27 -4.37 9.42
C LEU A 17 7.68 -3.54 10.56
N ALA A 18 6.53 -3.93 11.08
CA ALA A 18 5.98 -3.36 12.30
C ALA A 18 6.89 -3.68 13.52
N PRO A 19 6.95 -2.82 14.53
CA PRO A 19 6.52 -1.45 14.62
C PRO A 19 7.44 -0.44 13.89
N PRO A 20 6.93 0.74 13.46
CA PRO A 20 5.53 1.14 13.44
C PRO A 20 4.73 0.38 12.37
N ALA A 21 3.44 0.18 12.63
CA ALA A 21 2.53 -0.38 11.63
C ALA A 21 2.36 0.61 10.48
N GLY A 22 2.29 0.11 9.25
CA GLY A 22 2.14 0.93 8.06
C GLY A 22 1.88 0.08 6.82
N GLY A 23 1.32 0.69 5.78
CA GLY A 23 0.93 -0.02 4.55
C GLY A 23 2.07 -0.86 3.97
N MET A 24 3.28 -0.29 3.85
CA MET A 24 4.44 -1.01 3.33
C MET A 24 4.93 -2.11 4.28
N ALA A 25 4.87 -1.92 5.61
CA ALA A 25 5.25 -2.94 6.58
C ALA A 25 4.30 -4.15 6.51
N ASN A 26 3.00 -3.91 6.36
CA ASN A 26 2.00 -4.95 6.16
C ASN A 26 2.22 -5.69 4.83
N GLN A 27 2.51 -4.97 3.75
CA GLN A 27 2.82 -5.57 2.44
C GLN A 27 4.11 -6.40 2.46
N THR A 28 5.16 -5.93 3.17
CA THR A 28 6.41 -6.70 3.33
C THR A 28 6.14 -8.02 4.05
N ARG A 29 5.37 -7.97 5.15
CA ARG A 29 4.99 -9.17 5.90
C ARG A 29 4.13 -10.11 5.05
N GLN A 30 3.08 -9.60 4.41
CA GLN A 30 2.19 -10.37 3.55
C GLN A 30 2.95 -11.05 2.42
N LEU A 31 3.83 -10.33 1.72
CA LEU A 31 4.64 -10.91 0.66
C LEU A 31 5.57 -12.02 1.18
N ALA A 32 6.19 -11.84 2.35
CA ALA A 32 7.01 -12.87 2.97
C ALA A 32 6.20 -14.15 3.30
N GLU A 33 4.99 -13.99 3.81
CA GLU A 33 4.07 -15.10 4.13
C GLU A 33 3.64 -15.84 2.87
N LEU A 34 3.23 -15.12 1.83
CA LEU A 34 2.81 -15.68 0.54
C LEU A 34 3.93 -16.45 -0.15
N LEU A 35 5.14 -15.87 -0.22
CA LEU A 35 6.29 -16.54 -0.83
C LEU A 35 6.70 -17.81 -0.06
N ARG A 36 6.64 -17.78 1.28
CA ARG A 36 6.90 -18.98 2.09
C ARG A 36 5.84 -20.07 1.87
N GLY A 37 4.57 -19.66 1.73
CA GLY A 37 3.48 -20.59 1.39
C GLY A 37 3.68 -21.30 0.06
N GLU A 38 4.39 -20.66 -0.88
CA GLU A 38 4.78 -21.24 -2.18
C GLU A 38 6.14 -21.97 -2.15
N GLY A 39 6.70 -22.23 -0.97
CA GLY A 39 7.91 -23.03 -0.79
C GLY A 39 9.23 -22.26 -0.96
N ALA A 40 9.21 -20.91 -1.00
CA ALA A 40 10.44 -20.12 -0.98
C ALA A 40 11.05 -20.01 0.42
N ALA A 41 12.39 -20.00 0.50
CA ALA A 41 13.10 -19.63 1.71
C ALA A 41 13.26 -18.11 1.77
N VAL A 42 12.49 -17.42 2.62
CA VAL A 42 12.48 -15.96 2.69
C VAL A 42 13.21 -15.46 3.92
N GLU A 43 14.35 -14.77 3.71
CA GLU A 43 15.09 -14.02 4.72
C GLU A 43 14.68 -12.55 4.67
N VAL A 44 14.05 -12.03 5.75
CA VAL A 44 13.61 -10.62 5.79
C VAL A 44 14.72 -9.76 6.40
N VAL A 45 15.22 -8.80 5.63
CA VAL A 45 16.16 -7.77 6.08
C VAL A 45 15.39 -6.49 6.39
N GLN A 46 15.12 -6.28 7.67
CA GLN A 46 14.36 -5.12 8.14
C GLN A 46 15.19 -3.84 8.08
N ASN A 47 14.68 -2.80 7.40
CA ASN A 47 15.34 -1.50 7.25
C ASN A 47 14.94 -0.45 8.31
N ASN A 48 13.87 -0.70 9.07
CA ASN A 48 13.37 0.20 10.12
C ASN A 48 13.54 -0.37 11.53
N ARG A 49 14.58 -1.17 11.78
CA ARG A 49 14.85 -1.72 13.12
C ARG A 49 14.93 -0.61 14.18
N PRO A 50 14.45 -0.85 15.43
CA PRO A 50 14.63 0.06 16.54
C PRO A 50 16.09 0.40 16.76
N TYR A 51 16.36 1.62 17.24
CA TYR A 51 17.73 2.01 17.58
C TYR A 51 18.22 1.24 18.80
N ARG A 52 19.49 0.78 18.73
CA ARG A 52 20.18 0.15 19.84
C ARG A 52 21.56 0.79 19.99
N PRO A 53 21.88 1.38 21.17
CA PRO A 53 21.01 1.59 22.33
C PRO A 53 19.90 2.64 22.06
N ALA A 54 18.82 2.59 22.85
CA ALA A 54 17.59 3.40 22.60
C ALA A 54 17.84 4.92 22.67
N TRP A 55 18.78 5.39 23.49
CA TRP A 55 19.12 6.81 23.63
C TRP A 55 19.67 7.45 22.33
N VAL A 56 20.19 6.64 21.40
CA VAL A 56 20.65 7.13 20.09
C VAL A 56 19.50 7.74 19.28
N ALA A 57 18.25 7.35 19.55
CA ALA A 57 17.07 7.88 18.86
C ALA A 57 16.93 9.40 18.99
N SER A 58 17.44 10.00 20.10
CA SER A 58 17.40 11.44 20.35
C SER A 58 18.46 12.25 19.60
N LEU A 59 19.45 11.59 18.96
CA LEU A 59 20.55 12.24 18.26
C LEU A 59 20.33 12.27 16.74
N PRO A 60 19.89 13.40 16.13
CA PRO A 60 19.38 13.44 14.76
C PRO A 60 20.35 12.94 13.68
N VAL A 61 21.64 13.29 13.78
CA VAL A 61 22.67 12.95 12.77
C VAL A 61 23.25 11.55 13.03
N VAL A 62 23.63 11.28 14.28
CA VAL A 62 24.33 10.04 14.68
C VAL A 62 23.42 8.81 14.56
N ARG A 63 22.12 8.97 14.86
CA ARG A 63 21.14 7.87 14.77
C ARG A 63 21.09 7.19 13.40
N SER A 64 21.31 7.96 12.32
CA SER A 64 21.30 7.41 10.97
C SER A 64 22.45 6.41 10.75
N ALA A 65 23.64 6.71 11.24
CA ALA A 65 24.78 5.80 11.17
C ALA A 65 24.56 4.51 11.99
N PHE A 66 24.00 4.64 13.21
CA PHE A 66 23.68 3.49 14.06
C PHE A 66 22.62 2.56 13.48
N ARG A 67 21.76 3.05 12.59
CA ARG A 67 20.82 2.21 11.84
C ARG A 67 21.44 1.65 10.57
N LEU A 68 22.21 2.47 9.83
CA LEU A 68 22.74 2.12 8.52
C LEU A 68 23.81 1.02 8.61
N MET A 69 24.75 1.11 9.55
CA MET A 69 25.85 0.13 9.66
C MET A 69 25.37 -1.31 9.94
N PRO A 70 24.50 -1.57 10.95
CA PRO A 70 23.93 -2.89 11.15
C PRO A 70 23.09 -3.37 9.95
N TYR A 71 22.41 -2.45 9.27
CA TYR A 71 21.63 -2.75 8.08
C TYR A 71 22.54 -3.21 6.91
N LEU A 72 23.61 -2.47 6.61
CA LEU A 72 24.59 -2.85 5.58
C LEU A 72 25.21 -4.21 5.87
N LYS A 73 25.57 -4.47 7.14
CA LYS A 73 26.09 -5.78 7.56
C LYS A 73 25.07 -6.90 7.37
N ALA A 74 23.77 -6.63 7.64
CA ALA A 74 22.69 -7.59 7.42
C ALA A 74 22.50 -7.87 5.92
N LEU A 75 22.50 -6.83 5.08
CA LEU A 75 22.43 -6.97 3.61
C LEU A 75 23.59 -7.81 3.07
N TRP A 76 24.83 -7.52 3.50
CA TRP A 76 26.01 -8.23 3.04
C TRP A 76 25.96 -9.71 3.37
N ARG A 77 25.48 -10.06 4.58
CA ARG A 77 25.29 -11.45 5.02
C ARG A 77 24.17 -12.14 4.24
N ALA A 78 23.04 -11.47 4.08
CA ALA A 78 21.90 -11.99 3.32
C ALA A 78 22.29 -12.25 1.86
N ALA A 79 23.05 -11.34 1.24
CA ALA A 79 23.53 -11.52 -0.14
C ALA A 79 24.43 -12.75 -0.35
N GLY A 80 25.06 -13.27 0.71
CA GLY A 80 25.80 -14.55 0.64
C GLY A 80 24.94 -15.80 0.75
N ARG A 81 23.64 -15.65 1.04
CA ARG A 81 22.71 -16.76 1.30
C ARG A 81 21.49 -16.77 0.36
N CYS A 82 21.19 -15.65 -0.27
CA CYS A 82 20.01 -15.48 -1.11
C CYS A 82 20.39 -15.50 -2.60
N ASP A 83 19.47 -16.02 -3.41
CA ASP A 83 19.62 -16.09 -4.85
C ASP A 83 19.16 -14.80 -5.55
N VAL A 84 18.23 -14.07 -4.90
CA VAL A 84 17.67 -12.81 -5.40
C VAL A 84 17.29 -11.88 -4.23
N PHE A 85 17.44 -10.57 -4.44
CA PHE A 85 16.92 -9.56 -3.52
C PHE A 85 15.61 -8.97 -4.07
N HIS A 86 14.60 -8.87 -3.20
CA HIS A 86 13.37 -8.13 -3.44
C HIS A 86 13.33 -6.92 -2.51
N VAL A 87 13.52 -5.73 -3.08
CA VAL A 87 13.69 -4.48 -2.33
C VAL A 87 12.40 -3.68 -2.34
N MET A 88 11.73 -3.59 -1.18
CA MET A 88 10.58 -2.71 -0.98
C MET A 88 11.07 -1.27 -0.84
N ALA A 89 10.83 -0.45 -1.86
CA ALA A 89 11.39 0.90 -1.95
C ALA A 89 10.34 2.00 -1.75
N ASN A 90 10.77 3.12 -1.17
CA ASN A 90 9.98 4.32 -0.97
C ASN A 90 10.72 5.55 -1.47
N SER A 91 10.04 6.71 -1.48
CA SER A 91 10.56 8.02 -1.87
C SER A 91 11.55 8.61 -0.86
N GLY A 92 12.24 9.66 -1.27
CA GLY A 92 13.02 10.54 -0.40
C GLY A 92 14.21 9.86 0.27
N TRP A 93 14.48 10.21 1.51
CA TRP A 93 15.61 9.65 2.27
C TRP A 93 15.54 8.14 2.47
N ALA A 94 14.34 7.55 2.48
CA ALA A 94 14.18 6.10 2.54
C ALA A 94 14.79 5.40 1.32
N TRP A 95 14.70 6.02 0.13
CA TRP A 95 15.40 5.54 -1.05
C TRP A 95 16.92 5.56 -0.85
N HIS A 96 17.46 6.74 -0.50
CA HIS A 96 18.92 6.93 -0.44
C HIS A 96 19.59 6.12 0.66
N LEU A 97 18.95 5.98 1.83
CA LEU A 97 19.54 5.29 2.98
C LEU A 97 19.27 3.78 3.00
N PHE A 98 18.24 3.29 2.31
CA PHE A 98 17.88 1.88 2.42
C PHE A 98 17.75 1.16 1.08
N ALA A 99 16.98 1.67 0.12
CA ALA A 99 16.78 0.98 -1.15
C ALA A 99 18.05 1.00 -2.02
N ALA A 100 18.66 2.16 -2.20
CA ALA A 100 19.87 2.29 -3.00
C ALA A 100 21.03 1.44 -2.45
N PRO A 101 21.38 1.49 -1.14
CA PRO A 101 22.39 0.60 -0.57
C PRO A 101 22.11 -0.90 -0.76
N ALA A 102 20.82 -1.32 -0.67
CA ALA A 102 20.46 -2.71 -0.90
C ALA A 102 20.77 -3.15 -2.34
N ILE A 103 20.45 -2.30 -3.34
CA ILE A 103 20.74 -2.55 -4.75
C ILE A 103 22.25 -2.62 -4.99
N TRP A 104 23.03 -1.72 -4.37
CA TRP A 104 24.48 -1.70 -4.51
C TRP A 104 25.14 -2.91 -3.86
N VAL A 105 24.74 -3.30 -2.66
CA VAL A 105 25.25 -4.52 -1.98
C VAL A 105 24.90 -5.75 -2.82
N ALA A 106 23.67 -5.87 -3.32
CA ALA A 106 23.27 -6.95 -4.19
C ALA A 106 24.18 -7.03 -5.42
N ARG A 107 24.41 -5.90 -6.11
CA ARG A 107 25.29 -5.83 -7.29
C ARG A 107 26.73 -6.22 -6.97
N MET A 108 27.29 -5.74 -5.86
CA MET A 108 28.66 -6.09 -5.43
C MET A 108 28.83 -7.58 -5.09
N ARG A 109 27.75 -8.21 -4.64
CA ARG A 109 27.73 -9.63 -4.27
C ARG A 109 27.27 -10.56 -5.41
N GLY A 110 27.01 -10.01 -6.60
CA GLY A 110 26.53 -10.79 -7.77
C GLY A 110 25.09 -11.30 -7.63
N VAL A 111 24.30 -10.75 -6.69
CA VAL A 111 22.91 -11.11 -6.45
C VAL A 111 22.01 -10.18 -7.27
N PRO A 112 21.12 -10.69 -8.13
CA PRO A 112 20.16 -9.85 -8.84
C PRO A 112 19.16 -9.24 -7.88
N SER A 113 18.69 -8.02 -8.19
CA SER A 113 17.71 -7.34 -7.37
C SER A 113 16.48 -6.91 -8.17
N ILE A 114 15.30 -7.15 -7.60
CA ILE A 114 14.03 -6.59 -8.03
C ILE A 114 13.71 -5.44 -7.09
N VAL A 115 13.42 -4.28 -7.63
CA VAL A 115 13.00 -3.11 -6.85
C VAL A 115 11.49 -2.96 -6.97
N ASN A 116 10.80 -3.06 -5.83
CA ASN A 116 9.36 -2.89 -5.73
C ASN A 116 9.06 -1.53 -5.09
N TYR A 117 8.82 -0.53 -5.96
CA TYR A 117 8.65 0.85 -5.53
C TYR A 117 7.18 1.14 -5.19
N ARG A 118 6.94 1.71 -4.00
CA ARG A 118 5.59 1.94 -3.44
C ARG A 118 5.36 3.34 -2.88
N GLY A 119 6.33 4.24 -3.07
CA GLY A 119 6.26 5.61 -2.51
C GLY A 119 5.13 6.44 -3.12
N GLY A 120 4.37 7.14 -2.27
CA GLY A 120 3.24 7.99 -2.69
C GLY A 120 3.65 9.27 -3.40
N GLU A 121 4.85 9.79 -3.12
CA GLU A 121 5.35 11.06 -3.65
C GLU A 121 6.39 10.86 -4.77
N ALA A 122 6.21 9.85 -5.61
CA ALA A 122 7.17 9.48 -6.65
C ALA A 122 7.49 10.64 -7.62
N ALA A 123 6.48 11.38 -8.07
CA ALA A 123 6.66 12.48 -9.02
C ALA A 123 7.56 13.58 -8.44
N ALA A 124 7.26 14.06 -7.24
CA ALA A 124 8.07 15.10 -6.57
C ALA A 124 9.49 14.60 -6.22
N PHE A 125 9.61 13.33 -5.85
CA PHE A 125 10.90 12.70 -5.57
C PHE A 125 11.76 12.58 -6.83
N LEU A 126 11.21 12.07 -7.92
CA LEU A 126 11.94 11.88 -9.19
C LEU A 126 12.28 13.21 -9.84
N ALA A 127 11.43 14.25 -9.73
CA ALA A 127 11.75 15.59 -10.21
C ALA A 127 13.07 16.12 -9.61
N ARG A 128 13.39 15.75 -8.35
CA ARG A 128 14.61 16.19 -7.65
C ARG A 128 15.79 15.22 -7.77
N SER A 129 15.52 13.93 -7.98
CA SER A 129 16.52 12.87 -7.79
C SER A 129 16.62 11.88 -8.96
N SER A 130 15.97 12.14 -10.12
CA SER A 130 15.86 11.18 -11.22
C SER A 130 17.20 10.66 -11.74
N ALA A 131 18.21 11.53 -11.83
CA ALA A 131 19.55 11.13 -12.30
C ALA A 131 20.19 10.07 -11.39
N VAL A 132 20.15 10.28 -10.05
CA VAL A 132 20.72 9.36 -9.06
C VAL A 132 19.90 8.08 -9.00
N VAL A 133 18.56 8.20 -9.03
CA VAL A 133 17.66 7.04 -9.04
C VAL A 133 17.90 6.19 -10.29
N ARG A 134 17.93 6.79 -11.46
CA ARG A 134 18.20 6.10 -12.73
C ARG A 134 19.59 5.44 -12.75
N TRP A 135 20.62 6.14 -12.25
CA TRP A 135 21.96 5.58 -12.12
C TRP A 135 21.99 4.34 -11.21
N THR A 136 21.27 4.38 -10.09
CA THR A 136 21.14 3.23 -9.20
C THR A 136 20.29 2.12 -9.83
N MET A 137 19.17 2.46 -10.46
CA MET A 137 18.24 1.49 -11.06
C MET A 137 18.85 0.68 -12.22
N ARG A 138 19.83 1.24 -12.92
CA ARG A 138 20.60 0.47 -13.95
C ARG A 138 21.33 -0.76 -13.38
N ARG A 139 21.40 -0.91 -12.07
CA ARG A 139 22.03 -2.04 -11.36
C ARG A 139 21.02 -3.05 -10.84
N ALA A 140 19.76 -2.68 -10.82
CA ALA A 140 18.67 -3.60 -10.54
C ALA A 140 18.26 -4.34 -11.82
N ALA A 141 17.83 -5.58 -11.68
CA ALA A 141 17.35 -6.37 -12.82
C ALA A 141 15.98 -5.91 -13.32
N VAL A 142 15.08 -5.56 -12.39
CA VAL A 142 13.69 -5.16 -12.69
C VAL A 142 13.24 -4.10 -11.69
N LEU A 143 12.52 -3.07 -12.17
CA LEU A 143 11.69 -2.18 -11.36
C LEU A 143 10.24 -2.58 -11.53
N VAL A 144 9.56 -2.82 -10.41
CA VAL A 144 8.12 -3.04 -10.37
C VAL A 144 7.41 -1.97 -9.55
N VAL A 145 6.20 -1.61 -9.97
CA VAL A 145 5.35 -0.58 -9.37
C VAL A 145 3.91 -1.09 -9.29
N PRO A 146 3.08 -0.64 -8.31
CA PRO A 146 1.76 -1.21 -8.11
C PRO A 146 0.71 -0.77 -9.15
N SER A 147 0.92 0.32 -9.88
CA SER A 147 -0.11 0.91 -10.75
C SER A 147 0.46 1.51 -12.03
N GLY A 148 -0.39 1.64 -13.05
CA GLY A 148 -0.06 2.34 -14.29
C GLY A 148 0.30 3.81 -14.06
N PHE A 149 -0.26 4.46 -13.05
CA PHE A 149 0.11 5.82 -12.65
C PHE A 149 1.61 5.90 -12.31
N LEU A 150 2.09 5.04 -11.41
CA LEU A 150 3.52 5.03 -11.07
C LEU A 150 4.39 4.61 -12.26
N GLN A 151 3.93 3.69 -13.08
CA GLN A 151 4.63 3.33 -14.31
C GLN A 151 4.87 4.56 -15.18
N GLN A 152 3.84 5.35 -15.47
CA GLN A 152 3.96 6.60 -16.23
C GLN A 152 4.90 7.60 -15.56
N VAL A 153 4.82 7.75 -14.23
CA VAL A 153 5.72 8.65 -13.49
C VAL A 153 7.20 8.24 -13.70
N PHE A 154 7.53 6.96 -13.65
CA PHE A 154 8.90 6.49 -13.87
C PHE A 154 9.32 6.61 -15.36
N GLU A 155 8.43 6.28 -16.30
CA GLU A 155 8.68 6.39 -17.74
C GLU A 155 8.95 7.83 -18.18
N ASN A 156 8.24 8.82 -17.60
CA ASN A 156 8.49 10.25 -17.81
C ASN A 156 9.92 10.68 -17.40
N HIS A 157 10.59 9.88 -16.58
CA HIS A 157 11.98 10.09 -16.17
C HIS A 157 12.97 9.09 -16.86
N ALA A 158 12.56 8.45 -17.96
CA ALA A 158 13.32 7.45 -18.69
C ALA A 158 13.81 6.27 -17.82
N ILE A 159 12.93 5.81 -16.93
CA ILE A 159 13.13 4.61 -16.09
C ILE A 159 12.00 3.64 -16.41
N ALA A 160 12.32 2.52 -17.09
CA ALA A 160 11.32 1.49 -17.39
C ALA A 160 10.83 0.80 -16.12
N ALA A 161 9.51 0.70 -15.96
CA ALA A 161 8.86 0.03 -14.85
C ALA A 161 7.83 -0.99 -15.34
N GLN A 162 7.63 -2.04 -14.57
CA GLN A 162 6.63 -3.09 -14.82
C GLN A 162 5.55 -3.03 -13.74
N ILE A 163 4.33 -3.37 -14.06
CA ILE A 163 3.24 -3.38 -13.09
C ILE A 163 3.27 -4.68 -12.29
N LEU A 164 3.34 -4.57 -10.97
CA LEU A 164 3.11 -5.64 -10.00
C LEU A 164 2.10 -5.13 -8.97
N PRO A 165 0.81 -5.42 -9.12
CA PRO A 165 -0.23 -4.87 -8.26
C PRO A 165 -0.12 -5.38 -6.81
N ASN A 166 -0.81 -4.69 -5.91
CA ASN A 166 -1.00 -5.14 -4.54
C ASN A 166 -1.85 -6.41 -4.52
N VAL A 167 -1.63 -7.25 -3.52
CA VAL A 167 -2.42 -8.47 -3.32
C VAL A 167 -3.48 -8.24 -2.24
N VAL A 168 -4.72 -8.61 -2.53
CA VAL A 168 -5.80 -8.67 -1.56
C VAL A 168 -6.07 -10.13 -1.17
N ASP A 169 -6.34 -10.33 0.13
CA ASP A 169 -6.63 -11.64 0.70
C ASP A 169 -8.16 -11.85 0.79
N LEU A 170 -8.73 -12.51 -0.22
CA LEU A 170 -10.16 -12.80 -0.26
C LEU A 170 -10.60 -13.88 0.76
N GLY A 171 -9.66 -14.57 1.41
CA GLY A 171 -9.99 -15.47 2.53
C GLY A 171 -10.34 -14.69 3.80
N CYS A 172 -9.70 -13.54 3.99
CA CYS A 172 -9.94 -12.63 5.11
C CYS A 172 -11.01 -11.57 4.77
N PHE A 173 -10.87 -10.90 3.63
CA PHE A 173 -11.78 -9.85 3.15
C PHE A 173 -12.79 -10.47 2.18
N LYS A 174 -14.02 -10.68 2.65
CA LYS A 174 -15.10 -11.30 1.87
C LYS A 174 -16.44 -10.63 2.16
N PRO A 175 -17.36 -10.62 1.19
CA PRO A 175 -18.67 -10.03 1.39
C PRO A 175 -19.43 -10.72 2.52
N ARG A 176 -20.20 -9.92 3.27
CA ARG A 176 -21.17 -10.44 4.25
C ARG A 176 -22.47 -10.76 3.53
N ALA A 177 -23.09 -11.91 3.85
CA ALA A 177 -24.33 -12.36 3.23
C ALA A 177 -25.53 -11.45 3.61
N ASP A 178 -25.60 -11.01 4.87
CA ASP A 178 -26.69 -10.18 5.38
C ASP A 178 -26.20 -8.78 5.71
N ARG A 179 -26.49 -7.80 4.86
CA ARG A 179 -26.34 -6.38 5.16
C ARG A 179 -27.66 -5.85 5.70
N ALA A 180 -27.78 -5.74 7.02
CA ALA A 180 -28.84 -4.96 7.63
C ALA A 180 -28.45 -3.48 7.55
N THR A 181 -29.09 -2.72 6.67
CA THR A 181 -28.88 -1.27 6.49
C THR A 181 -29.70 -0.48 7.52
N ALA A 182 -29.50 -0.73 8.80
CA ALA A 182 -30.23 -0.03 9.86
C ALA A 182 -29.72 1.40 10.11
N SER A 183 -28.46 1.68 9.80
CA SER A 183 -27.85 3.01 9.97
C SER A 183 -26.78 3.25 8.90
N ALA A 184 -26.57 4.53 8.47
CA ALA A 184 -25.54 4.88 7.51
C ALA A 184 -24.14 4.84 8.17
N HIS A 185 -23.47 3.71 8.12
CA HIS A 185 -22.12 3.53 8.68
C HIS A 185 -21.05 3.78 7.61
N LEU A 186 -20.38 4.93 7.71
CA LEU A 186 -19.24 5.32 6.88
C LEU A 186 -17.94 4.88 7.53
N ILE A 187 -16.96 4.47 6.74
CA ILE A 187 -15.62 4.15 7.26
C ILE A 187 -14.53 4.84 6.47
N VAL A 188 -13.45 5.19 7.17
CA VAL A 188 -12.16 5.58 6.58
C VAL A 188 -11.09 4.67 7.16
N ALA A 189 -10.42 3.90 6.30
CA ALA A 189 -9.31 3.02 6.70
C ALA A 189 -7.99 3.58 6.18
N ARG A 190 -7.48 4.65 6.84
CA ARG A 190 -6.28 5.39 6.43
C ARG A 190 -5.48 5.83 7.64
N HIS A 191 -4.16 5.95 7.46
CA HIS A 191 -3.32 6.62 8.46
C HIS A 191 -3.76 8.06 8.68
N LEU A 192 -3.61 8.55 9.92
CA LEU A 192 -3.97 9.92 10.28
C LEU A 192 -2.80 10.87 9.97
N GLU A 193 -2.47 10.97 8.68
CA GLU A 193 -1.45 11.86 8.13
C GLU A 193 -2.10 12.84 7.16
N ALA A 194 -1.52 14.05 7.03
CA ALA A 194 -2.07 15.13 6.22
C ALA A 194 -2.36 14.73 4.77
N LEU A 195 -1.54 13.83 4.21
CA LEU A 195 -1.69 13.32 2.85
C LEU A 195 -3.01 12.59 2.61
N TYR A 196 -3.57 11.94 3.63
CA TYR A 196 -4.79 11.15 3.53
C TYR A 196 -6.06 11.94 3.84
N ASP A 197 -5.95 13.20 4.23
CA ASP A 197 -7.02 14.20 4.36
C ASP A 197 -8.31 13.69 5.03
N ASN A 198 -8.16 12.96 6.14
CA ASN A 198 -9.28 12.46 6.93
C ASN A 198 -10.22 13.59 7.39
N ALA A 199 -9.70 14.83 7.45
CA ALA A 199 -10.50 16.03 7.78
C ALA A 199 -11.62 16.28 6.75
N THR A 200 -11.38 16.02 5.47
CA THR A 200 -12.42 16.09 4.42
C THR A 200 -13.54 15.10 4.67
N ALA A 201 -13.24 13.86 5.11
CA ALA A 201 -14.28 12.88 5.46
C ALA A 201 -15.09 13.30 6.71
N VAL A 202 -14.45 13.88 7.73
CA VAL A 202 -15.16 14.41 8.91
C VAL A 202 -16.10 15.55 8.53
N ARG A 203 -15.67 16.47 7.66
CA ARG A 203 -16.53 17.56 7.16
C ARG A 203 -17.66 17.03 6.27
N ALA A 204 -17.40 16.01 5.44
CA ALA A 204 -18.41 15.36 4.64
C ALA A 204 -19.49 14.70 5.52
N LEU A 205 -19.10 14.04 6.62
CA LEU A 205 -20.07 13.50 7.58
C LEU A 205 -21.01 14.59 8.13
N ALA A 206 -20.49 15.78 8.45
CA ALA A 206 -21.33 16.90 8.92
C ALA A 206 -22.42 17.27 7.91
N LEU A 207 -22.12 17.18 6.62
CA LEU A 207 -23.10 17.43 5.55
C LEU A 207 -24.06 16.25 5.35
N VAL A 208 -23.54 15.02 5.38
CA VAL A 208 -24.36 13.80 5.27
C VAL A 208 -25.37 13.73 6.43
N ALA A 209 -24.95 14.07 7.65
CA ALA A 209 -25.78 14.02 8.84
C ALA A 209 -27.00 14.99 8.80
N GLN A 210 -26.99 16.00 7.94
CA GLN A 210 -28.14 16.89 7.72
C GLN A 210 -29.31 16.15 7.05
N SER A 211 -29.01 15.21 6.14
CA SER A 211 -30.00 14.40 5.43
C SER A 211 -30.17 13.01 6.03
N ARG A 212 -29.17 12.49 6.71
CA ARG A 212 -29.13 11.18 7.36
C ARG A 212 -28.67 11.34 8.81
N PRO A 213 -29.63 11.69 9.73
CA PRO A 213 -29.31 11.90 11.14
C PRO A 213 -28.74 10.67 11.85
N ASP A 214 -28.92 9.48 11.29
CA ASP A 214 -28.37 8.20 11.75
C ASP A 214 -26.93 7.95 11.29
N ALA A 215 -26.37 8.81 10.43
CA ALA A 215 -25.03 8.63 9.88
C ALA A 215 -23.93 8.69 10.97
N ARG A 216 -23.00 7.73 10.87
CA ARG A 216 -21.82 7.64 11.74
C ARG A 216 -20.57 7.35 10.91
N LEU A 217 -19.41 7.75 11.41
CA LEU A 217 -18.11 7.55 10.77
C LEU A 217 -17.16 6.81 11.71
N THR A 218 -16.58 5.72 11.26
CA THR A 218 -15.45 5.08 11.94
C THR A 218 -14.17 5.36 11.18
N ILE A 219 -13.17 5.92 11.86
CA ILE A 219 -11.84 6.19 11.32
C ILE A 219 -10.86 5.16 11.92
N ALA A 220 -10.39 4.25 11.07
CA ALA A 220 -9.44 3.20 11.43
C ALA A 220 -8.04 3.57 10.95
N GLY A 221 -7.17 3.92 11.89
CA GLY A 221 -5.80 4.32 11.65
C GLY A 221 -5.22 5.12 12.81
N SER A 222 -3.93 5.34 12.77
CA SER A 222 -3.19 6.20 13.70
C SER A 222 -2.26 7.12 12.92
N GLY A 223 -1.85 8.23 13.51
CA GLY A 223 -0.94 9.19 12.89
C GLY A 223 -0.91 10.53 13.58
N THR A 224 -0.12 11.44 13.02
CA THR A 224 0.20 12.74 13.62
C THR A 224 -0.99 13.71 13.63
N GLU A 225 -1.99 13.51 12.76
CA GLU A 225 -3.17 14.37 12.65
C GLU A 225 -4.29 14.01 13.65
N GLU A 226 -4.13 12.99 14.51
CA GLU A 226 -5.22 12.52 15.37
C GLU A 226 -5.80 13.60 16.29
N ALA A 227 -4.93 14.35 16.97
CA ALA A 227 -5.36 15.42 17.87
C ALA A 227 -6.15 16.52 17.12
N ARG A 228 -5.69 16.88 15.91
CA ARG A 228 -6.35 17.87 15.07
C ARG A 228 -7.71 17.37 14.56
N LEU A 229 -7.81 16.11 14.20
CA LEU A 229 -9.06 15.50 13.76
C LEU A 229 -10.09 15.43 14.90
N ARG A 230 -9.68 15.10 16.13
CA ARG A 230 -10.56 15.11 17.30
C ARG A 230 -11.08 16.53 17.58
N ALA A 231 -10.20 17.54 17.56
CA ALA A 231 -10.61 18.93 17.72
C ALA A 231 -11.59 19.37 16.60
N LEU A 232 -11.41 18.91 15.37
CA LEU A 232 -12.35 19.17 14.27
C LEU A 232 -13.72 18.51 14.53
N VAL A 233 -13.75 17.27 15.02
CA VAL A 233 -14.98 16.55 15.38
C VAL A 233 -15.74 17.32 16.45
N ASP A 234 -15.05 17.81 17.49
CA ASP A 234 -15.65 18.57 18.57
C ASP A 234 -16.20 19.91 18.06
N SER A 235 -15.46 20.62 17.22
CA SER A 235 -15.88 21.91 16.63
C SER A 235 -17.11 21.81 15.73
N LEU A 236 -17.38 20.61 15.19
CA LEU A 236 -18.53 20.32 14.33
C LEU A 236 -19.67 19.63 15.11
N ALA A 237 -19.55 19.47 16.43
CA ALA A 237 -20.50 18.77 17.30
C ALA A 237 -20.82 17.33 16.82
N LEU A 238 -19.80 16.61 16.34
CA LEU A 238 -19.91 15.24 15.80
C LEU A 238 -19.41 14.16 16.77
N GLY A 239 -19.14 14.47 18.04
CA GLY A 239 -18.48 13.58 19.01
C GLY A 239 -19.10 12.18 19.12
N GLU A 240 -20.43 12.08 19.16
CA GLU A 240 -21.14 10.80 19.23
C GLU A 240 -21.22 10.03 17.90
N ARG A 241 -20.90 10.70 16.78
CA ARG A 241 -21.02 10.15 15.43
C ARG A 241 -19.68 9.67 14.86
N VAL A 242 -18.54 10.10 15.44
CA VAL A 242 -17.22 9.76 14.96
C VAL A 242 -16.48 8.91 15.97
N ARG A 243 -16.09 7.71 15.54
CA ARG A 243 -15.28 6.78 16.35
C ARG A 243 -13.88 6.64 15.75
N PHE A 244 -12.85 6.86 16.56
CA PHE A 244 -11.46 6.55 16.25
C PHE A 244 -11.09 5.21 16.87
N THR A 245 -10.64 4.25 16.06
CA THR A 245 -10.28 2.90 16.54
C THR A 245 -8.79 2.72 16.76
N GLY A 246 -7.95 3.66 16.30
CA GLY A 246 -6.53 3.42 16.14
C GLY A 246 -6.26 2.42 15.03
N SER A 247 -5.04 1.87 15.01
CA SER A 247 -4.65 0.85 14.03
C SER A 247 -5.29 -0.49 14.37
N LEU A 248 -5.97 -1.08 13.40
CA LEU A 248 -6.59 -2.40 13.49
C LEU A 248 -5.69 -3.47 12.85
N ASP A 249 -5.76 -4.68 13.35
CA ASP A 249 -5.22 -5.84 12.65
C ASP A 249 -6.13 -6.25 11.48
N ARG A 250 -5.71 -7.25 10.71
CA ARG A 250 -6.41 -7.67 9.51
C ARG A 250 -7.82 -8.20 9.81
N SER A 251 -7.99 -8.96 10.89
CA SER A 251 -9.28 -9.55 11.24
C SER A 251 -10.28 -8.51 11.75
N ALA A 252 -9.82 -7.59 12.60
CA ALA A 252 -10.63 -6.47 13.08
C ALA A 252 -10.99 -5.50 11.94
N MET A 253 -10.08 -5.33 10.96
CA MET A 253 -10.36 -4.53 9.78
C MET A 253 -11.43 -5.17 8.89
N ALA A 254 -11.38 -6.49 8.67
CA ALA A 254 -12.41 -7.22 7.94
C ALA A 254 -13.78 -7.15 8.64
N ALA A 255 -13.80 -7.25 9.97
CA ALA A 255 -15.03 -7.07 10.75
C ALA A 255 -15.59 -5.65 10.59
N LEU A 256 -14.74 -4.63 10.61
CA LEU A 256 -15.17 -3.24 10.40
C LEU A 256 -15.76 -3.04 8.99
N TYR A 257 -15.15 -3.59 7.93
CA TYR A 257 -15.72 -3.54 6.59
C TYR A 257 -17.07 -4.27 6.51
N ALA A 258 -17.23 -5.38 7.22
CA ALA A 258 -18.50 -6.11 7.23
C ALA A 258 -19.67 -5.31 7.85
N GLU A 259 -19.37 -4.32 8.70
CA GLU A 259 -20.35 -3.42 9.32
C GLU A 259 -20.59 -2.13 8.50
N ALA A 260 -19.77 -1.85 7.49
CA ALA A 260 -19.78 -0.58 6.77
C ALA A 260 -20.76 -0.57 5.60
N ASP A 261 -21.41 0.58 5.37
CA ASP A 261 -22.27 0.83 4.21
C ASP A 261 -21.52 1.52 3.08
N VAL A 262 -20.58 2.41 3.40
CA VAL A 262 -19.73 3.12 2.43
C VAL A 262 -18.31 3.26 2.97
N ALA A 263 -17.33 2.96 2.14
CA ALA A 263 -15.92 3.24 2.43
C ALA A 263 -15.49 4.55 1.76
N LEU A 264 -14.92 5.46 2.54
CA LEU A 264 -14.43 6.76 2.07
C LEU A 264 -12.91 6.74 1.95
N ASN A 265 -12.38 7.20 0.83
CA ASN A 265 -10.95 7.44 0.62
C ASN A 265 -10.72 8.90 0.21
N PRO A 266 -10.53 9.83 1.16
CA PRO A 266 -10.42 11.27 0.88
C PRO A 266 -9.00 11.72 0.54
N SER A 267 -8.07 10.81 0.26
CA SER A 267 -6.64 11.05 0.07
C SER A 267 -6.34 12.15 -0.95
N GLN A 268 -5.32 12.95 -0.71
CA GLN A 268 -4.81 13.94 -1.67
C GLN A 268 -3.80 13.35 -2.66
N SER A 269 -3.23 12.21 -2.33
CA SER A 269 -2.36 11.43 -3.21
C SER A 269 -2.39 9.96 -2.79
N ASP A 270 -2.50 9.07 -3.75
CA ASP A 270 -2.47 7.63 -3.51
C ASP A 270 -2.00 6.91 -4.78
N ASN A 271 -1.44 5.72 -4.62
CA ASN A 271 -0.99 4.90 -5.77
C ASN A 271 -1.95 3.73 -6.02
N MET A 272 -2.04 2.84 -5.05
CA MET A 272 -2.91 1.66 -5.07
C MET A 272 -3.28 1.31 -3.62
N PRO A 273 -4.29 1.99 -3.05
CA PRO A 273 -4.66 1.79 -1.65
C PRO A 273 -5.25 0.40 -1.39
N ASN A 274 -4.65 -0.34 -0.46
CA ASN A 274 -5.18 -1.63 -0.04
C ASN A 274 -6.59 -1.48 0.56
N SER A 275 -6.85 -0.37 1.26
CA SER A 275 -8.16 -0.10 1.86
C SER A 275 -9.30 -0.07 0.84
N VAL A 276 -9.05 0.40 -0.39
CA VAL A 276 -10.03 0.36 -1.48
C VAL A 276 -10.23 -1.08 -1.97
N LEU A 277 -9.14 -1.83 -2.17
CA LEU A 277 -9.23 -3.26 -2.54
C LEU A 277 -9.96 -4.09 -1.48
N GLU A 278 -9.66 -3.86 -0.21
CA GLU A 278 -10.27 -4.54 0.93
C GLU A 278 -11.76 -4.21 1.05
N ALA A 279 -12.14 -2.92 0.90
CA ALA A 279 -13.53 -2.49 0.88
C ALA A 279 -14.31 -3.16 -0.25
N MET A 280 -13.78 -3.13 -1.49
CA MET A 280 -14.39 -3.78 -2.64
C MET A 280 -14.50 -5.30 -2.44
N ALA A 281 -13.48 -5.95 -1.86
CA ALA A 281 -13.49 -7.37 -1.55
C ALA A 281 -14.58 -7.75 -0.54
N CYS A 282 -14.83 -6.86 0.45
CA CYS A 282 -15.92 -7.00 1.41
C CYS A 282 -17.30 -6.59 0.84
N GLY A 283 -17.37 -6.21 -0.44
CA GLY A 283 -18.59 -5.72 -1.09
C GLY A 283 -19.04 -4.36 -0.53
N VAL A 284 -18.13 -3.54 0.00
CA VAL A 284 -18.44 -2.18 0.46
C VAL A 284 -18.24 -1.21 -0.70
N PRO A 285 -19.27 -0.46 -1.13
CA PRO A 285 -19.12 0.56 -2.16
C PRO A 285 -18.14 1.63 -1.70
N VAL A 286 -17.36 2.14 -2.65
CA VAL A 286 -16.28 3.09 -2.39
C VAL A 286 -16.59 4.46 -2.96
N VAL A 287 -16.44 5.50 -2.16
CA VAL A 287 -16.34 6.89 -2.61
C VAL A 287 -14.93 7.39 -2.39
N SER A 288 -14.23 7.76 -3.44
CA SER A 288 -12.81 8.11 -3.40
C SER A 288 -12.53 9.40 -4.14
N THR A 289 -11.46 10.07 -3.75
CA THR A 289 -10.91 11.17 -4.53
C THR A 289 -10.30 10.67 -5.84
N ASN A 290 -10.38 11.50 -6.89
CA ASN A 290 -9.80 11.23 -8.21
C ASN A 290 -8.34 11.68 -8.26
N VAL A 291 -7.45 10.96 -7.55
CA VAL A 291 -6.03 11.34 -7.43
C VAL A 291 -5.09 10.18 -7.73
N GLY A 292 -3.93 10.49 -8.30
CA GLY A 292 -2.83 9.55 -8.50
C GLY A 292 -3.23 8.27 -9.22
N GLY A 293 -3.07 7.14 -8.55
CA GLY A 293 -3.37 5.82 -9.10
C GLY A 293 -4.83 5.37 -8.97
N LEU A 294 -5.70 6.15 -8.30
CA LEU A 294 -7.11 5.76 -8.12
C LEU A 294 -7.85 5.55 -9.47
N PRO A 295 -7.73 6.43 -10.48
CA PRO A 295 -8.35 6.21 -11.79
C PRO A 295 -7.82 5.00 -12.56
N PHE A 296 -6.67 4.46 -12.17
CA PHE A 296 -6.13 3.21 -12.72
C PHE A 296 -6.61 1.97 -11.94
N LEU A 297 -7.14 2.19 -10.74
CA LEU A 297 -7.63 1.13 -9.86
C LEU A 297 -9.13 0.96 -9.94
N VAL A 298 -9.88 2.05 -10.03
CA VAL A 298 -11.35 2.06 -10.03
C VAL A 298 -11.89 2.93 -11.15
N GLU A 299 -13.09 2.61 -11.65
CA GLU A 299 -13.81 3.32 -12.69
C GLU A 299 -15.00 4.05 -12.08
N HIS A 300 -15.14 5.36 -12.41
CA HIS A 300 -16.22 6.20 -11.93
C HIS A 300 -17.58 5.66 -12.35
N GLU A 301 -18.55 5.64 -11.41
CA GLU A 301 -19.90 5.10 -11.54
C GLU A 301 -20.00 3.60 -11.86
N HIS A 302 -18.86 2.92 -11.97
CA HIS A 302 -18.84 1.48 -12.20
C HIS A 302 -18.36 0.72 -10.96
N THR A 303 -17.13 0.98 -10.46
CA THR A 303 -16.59 0.30 -9.29
C THR A 303 -16.42 1.21 -8.07
N ALA A 304 -16.46 2.53 -8.27
CA ALA A 304 -16.42 3.54 -7.22
C ALA A 304 -17.07 4.85 -7.71
N LEU A 305 -17.40 5.75 -6.79
CA LEU A 305 -17.62 7.16 -7.15
C LEU A 305 -16.31 7.93 -6.92
N LEU A 306 -15.87 8.64 -7.96
CA LEU A 306 -14.68 9.50 -7.90
C LEU A 306 -15.09 10.97 -7.79
N VAL A 307 -14.51 11.68 -6.83
CA VAL A 307 -14.78 13.10 -6.53
C VAL A 307 -13.49 13.92 -6.52
N PRO A 308 -13.55 15.25 -6.66
CA PRO A 308 -12.37 16.10 -6.50
C PRO A 308 -11.77 15.98 -5.10
N PRO A 309 -10.42 16.06 -4.95
CA PRO A 309 -9.77 16.12 -3.63
C PRO A 309 -10.08 17.44 -2.91
N ARG A 310 -10.07 17.43 -1.58
CA ARG A 310 -10.33 18.57 -0.71
C ARG A 310 -11.74 19.18 -0.89
N ASP A 311 -12.68 18.40 -1.37
CA ASP A 311 -14.08 18.82 -1.55
C ASP A 311 -15.01 17.96 -0.66
N PRO A 312 -15.29 18.41 0.57
CA PRO A 312 -16.18 17.68 1.48
C PRO A 312 -17.62 17.64 1.00
N ARG A 313 -18.07 18.62 0.19
CA ARG A 313 -19.43 18.63 -0.38
C ARG A 313 -19.54 17.56 -1.45
N ALA A 314 -18.63 17.51 -2.43
CA ALA A 314 -18.64 16.46 -3.44
C ALA A 314 -18.54 15.06 -2.82
N LEU A 315 -17.73 14.90 -1.76
CA LEU A 315 -17.64 13.63 -1.04
C LEU A 315 -18.96 13.28 -0.33
N ALA A 316 -19.63 14.26 0.28
CA ALA A 316 -20.93 14.06 0.93
C ALA A 316 -22.03 13.73 -0.07
N ASP A 317 -22.13 14.48 -1.17
CA ASP A 317 -23.16 14.28 -2.21
C ASP A 317 -23.01 12.90 -2.86
N ALA A 318 -21.78 12.47 -3.17
CA ALA A 318 -21.50 11.12 -3.67
C ALA A 318 -21.85 10.03 -2.64
N THR A 319 -21.56 10.28 -1.36
CA THR A 319 -21.92 9.35 -0.27
C THR A 319 -23.45 9.20 -0.15
N LEU A 320 -24.18 10.31 -0.15
CA LEU A 320 -25.64 10.30 -0.11
C LEU A 320 -26.25 9.60 -1.33
N ARG A 321 -25.67 9.80 -2.53
CA ARG A 321 -26.09 9.10 -3.75
C ARG A 321 -25.95 7.59 -3.60
N VAL A 322 -24.80 7.10 -3.09
CA VAL A 322 -24.61 5.66 -2.84
C VAL A 322 -25.60 5.13 -1.81
N LEU A 323 -25.90 5.90 -0.75
CA LEU A 323 -26.81 5.48 0.31
C LEU A 323 -28.30 5.50 -0.12
N SER A 324 -28.67 6.29 -1.12
CA SER A 324 -30.06 6.44 -1.58
C SER A 324 -30.40 5.68 -2.85
N ASP A 325 -29.41 5.38 -3.69
CA ASP A 325 -29.56 4.66 -4.97
C ASP A 325 -29.11 3.20 -4.82
N THR A 326 -30.05 2.33 -4.48
CA THR A 326 -29.79 0.89 -4.29
C THR A 326 -29.27 0.24 -5.57
N ALA A 327 -29.76 0.66 -6.75
CA ALA A 327 -29.33 0.08 -8.03
C ALA A 327 -27.86 0.40 -8.31
N LEU A 328 -27.44 1.66 -8.09
CA LEU A 328 -26.04 2.08 -8.19
C LEU A 328 -25.17 1.34 -7.17
N GLN A 329 -25.62 1.24 -5.91
CA GLN A 329 -24.91 0.55 -4.85
C GLN A 329 -24.65 -0.92 -5.22
N GLU A 330 -25.69 -1.65 -5.62
CA GLU A 330 -25.56 -3.05 -6.02
C GLU A 330 -24.67 -3.23 -7.25
N HIS A 331 -24.77 -2.31 -8.22
CA HIS A 331 -23.92 -2.32 -9.40
C HIS A 331 -22.43 -2.18 -9.02
N MET A 332 -22.11 -1.16 -8.21
CA MET A 332 -20.73 -0.92 -7.72
C MET A 332 -20.18 -2.09 -6.91
N VAL A 333 -21.01 -2.69 -6.06
CA VAL A 333 -20.63 -3.86 -5.26
C VAL A 333 -20.27 -5.05 -6.16
N ARG A 334 -21.16 -5.40 -7.12
CA ARG A 334 -20.89 -6.51 -8.06
C ARG A 334 -19.63 -6.27 -8.88
N ALA A 335 -19.49 -5.07 -9.46
CA ALA A 335 -18.34 -4.71 -10.26
C ALA A 335 -17.04 -4.69 -9.43
N GLY A 336 -17.09 -4.17 -8.20
CA GLY A 336 -15.96 -4.14 -7.28
C GLY A 336 -15.48 -5.54 -6.88
N ILE A 337 -16.40 -6.43 -6.53
CA ILE A 337 -16.08 -7.84 -6.21
C ILE A 337 -15.45 -8.55 -7.42
N GLN A 338 -15.94 -8.29 -8.64
CA GLN A 338 -15.36 -8.82 -9.86
C GLN A 338 -13.95 -8.24 -10.13
N GLN A 339 -13.80 -6.95 -9.94
CA GLN A 339 -12.53 -6.24 -10.14
C GLN A 339 -11.40 -6.80 -9.25
N VAL A 340 -11.67 -7.03 -7.95
CA VAL A 340 -10.64 -7.46 -7.00
C VAL A 340 -10.12 -8.87 -7.24
N GLN A 341 -10.81 -9.70 -8.03
CA GLN A 341 -10.30 -11.02 -8.42
C GLN A 341 -8.95 -10.94 -9.14
N ARG A 342 -8.69 -9.84 -9.87
CA ARG A 342 -7.43 -9.59 -10.58
C ARG A 342 -6.24 -9.37 -9.63
N TYR A 343 -6.51 -9.08 -8.36
CA TYR A 343 -5.52 -8.72 -7.34
C TYR A 343 -5.33 -9.84 -6.30
N THR A 344 -5.82 -11.04 -6.59
CA THR A 344 -5.57 -12.22 -5.75
C THR A 344 -4.14 -12.73 -5.94
N TRP A 345 -3.63 -13.46 -4.95
CA TRP A 345 -2.31 -14.08 -5.06
C TRP A 345 -2.19 -15.01 -6.26
N SER A 346 -3.21 -15.79 -6.57
CA SER A 346 -3.25 -16.67 -7.74
C SER A 346 -3.07 -15.95 -9.07
N GLN A 347 -3.46 -14.68 -9.16
CA GLN A 347 -3.27 -13.84 -10.35
C GLN A 347 -1.92 -13.11 -10.35
N VAL A 348 -1.44 -12.70 -9.17
CA VAL A 348 -0.20 -11.90 -9.04
C VAL A 348 1.05 -12.77 -8.97
N ALA A 349 0.96 -13.98 -8.40
CA ALA A 349 2.11 -14.86 -8.24
C ALA A 349 2.81 -15.24 -9.56
N PRO A 350 2.09 -15.61 -10.66
CA PRO A 350 2.74 -15.92 -11.94
C PRO A 350 3.50 -14.72 -12.52
N LEU A 351 2.96 -13.52 -12.33
CA LEU A 351 3.62 -12.28 -12.77
C LEU A 351 4.90 -12.03 -11.98
N LEU A 352 4.84 -12.16 -10.65
CA LEU A 352 6.01 -12.02 -9.78
C LEU A 352 7.08 -13.07 -10.09
N GLU A 353 6.67 -14.33 -10.33
CA GLU A 353 7.57 -15.40 -10.76
C GLU A 353 8.32 -15.04 -12.04
N SER A 354 7.63 -14.50 -13.04
CA SER A 354 8.25 -14.08 -14.30
C SER A 354 9.34 -13.03 -14.08
N PHE A 355 9.14 -12.12 -13.10
CA PHE A 355 10.14 -11.12 -12.73
C PHE A 355 11.34 -11.74 -12.02
N TYR A 356 11.14 -12.71 -11.13
CA TYR A 356 12.25 -13.42 -10.51
C TYR A 356 13.06 -14.23 -11.53
N ARG A 357 12.40 -14.96 -12.44
CA ARG A 357 13.06 -15.72 -13.49
C ARG A 357 13.91 -14.81 -14.38
N ARG A 358 13.40 -13.66 -14.80
CA ARG A 358 14.17 -12.67 -15.59
C ARG A 358 15.36 -12.12 -14.82
N ALA A 359 15.19 -11.82 -13.54
CA ALA A 359 16.26 -11.31 -12.71
C ALA A 359 17.40 -12.34 -12.55
N LEU A 360 17.07 -13.60 -12.34
CA LEU A 360 18.02 -14.70 -12.21
C LEU A 360 18.74 -14.97 -13.53
N ALA A 361 18.02 -14.99 -14.65
CA ALA A 361 18.60 -15.19 -16.00
C ALA A 361 19.60 -14.08 -16.38
N ALA A 362 19.29 -12.83 -16.01
CA ALA A 362 20.20 -11.69 -16.27
C ALA A 362 21.52 -11.73 -15.47
N SER A 363 21.61 -12.59 -14.45
CA SER A 363 22.78 -12.75 -13.58
C SER A 363 23.56 -14.03 -13.86
N ALA A 364 23.02 -14.93 -14.68
CA ALA A 364 23.75 -16.12 -15.12
C ALA A 364 24.98 -15.70 -15.94
N PRO A 365 26.19 -16.27 -15.69
CA PRO A 365 27.34 -16.03 -16.56
C PRO A 365 26.96 -16.45 -17.99
N ALA A 366 27.36 -15.63 -18.98
CA ALA A 366 27.19 -16.00 -20.36
C ALA A 366 27.78 -17.42 -20.58
N PRO A 367 27.13 -18.31 -21.31
CA PRO A 367 27.69 -19.61 -21.60
C PRO A 367 29.09 -19.38 -22.21
N THR A 368 30.11 -19.85 -21.50
CA THR A 368 31.50 -19.88 -22.04
C THR A 368 31.40 -20.73 -23.27
N GLY A 369 31.43 -20.06 -24.46
CA GLY A 369 31.42 -20.72 -25.74
C GLY A 369 32.59 -21.74 -25.79
N ALA A 370 32.23 -22.97 -26.14
CA ALA A 370 33.16 -24.01 -26.51
C ALA A 370 33.82 -23.70 -27.83
#